data_995b9b975013465d7b88043766a1f311
#
_entry.id   995b9b975013465d7b88043766a1f311
#
_cell.length_a   1.000
_cell.length_b   1.000
_cell.length_c   1.000
_cell.angle_alpha   90.00
_cell.angle_beta   90.00
_cell.angle_gamma   90.00
#
_symmetry.space_group_name_H-M   'P 1'
#
loop_
_entity.id
_entity.type
_entity.pdbx_description
1 polymer ?
#
loop_
_entity_poly.entity_id
_entity_poly.type
_entity_poly.pdbx_seq_one_letter_code
_entity_poly.pdbx_strand_id
1 'polypeptide(L)'
;MPFHDFTDPDSDPRQNAPANPTAQPPSAPTSHSSQQGLPPGAIMIPFPGQPQQQSAPNDETRFIDLNERHKDDEPALFRDDVIDQTLAILISKNKPNALLVGPAGTGKSRIAEDIARRLANDDVSIPDQLVGHRILDVSIAELVAGAGVVGQLEERILDLIKYATDPSNKVIIFIDEIHQIAGDQSSHSGSQAKVAQILKPYLARGDLRVIGATTTQEARDFDHDPALKRRFSRVNVDEFDRDQTLTILHAARDGYLKHFNNAVTVSDDVLGYVYTYSQQFNPGNTAQPDAALTLFDKALASLTMEKQRLINNHVIAPSLKFPVSERHIHNTARKLAFGSQVPASINTDDARDKLETLFGQDHIIEPVLTAIKREQLGIFPRTKPLSWVFAGSSGVGKTEMARILSRAINGGDPIIINGPEYISPESITGLIGSSDGYIGSNSKRAKPLDPLISNPRQVIVLDEFEKSHPHFQQLFMAALDTGTMAMANGTTLNFSQAIIIATTNAARDKIGRDSFGFDSDNSGVLGSAQAATDPRAQERLKSLMSKDFPVELLNRFQNIFAFNRIDAGTYREILDNLYQRRRDAVLLSHPHYAAQIPADIDSDTLDQLVETTFISDFGARPAARTIEDHIASLLM
;
A
#
# COMPACT_ATOMS: atom_id res chain seq x y z
N MET A 1 29.18 -43.60 -24.24
CA MET A 1 29.21 -45.02 -23.82
C MET A 1 29.12 -45.05 -22.30
N PRO A 2 28.37 -46.03 -21.77
CA PRO A 2 26.92 -46.22 -21.88
C PRO A 2 26.19 -46.17 -20.51
N PHE A 3 24.91 -45.94 -20.57
CA PHE A 3 23.77 -46.50 -19.86
C PHE A 3 24.00 -47.46 -18.67
N HIS A 4 23.27 -47.22 -17.58
CA HIS A 4 22.48 -48.27 -16.93
C HIS A 4 21.27 -47.67 -16.19
N ASP A 5 20.11 -48.11 -16.69
CA ASP A 5 18.81 -48.17 -16.04
C ASP A 5 18.87 -48.97 -14.73
N PHE A 6 18.04 -48.59 -13.76
CA PHE A 6 17.33 -49.52 -12.89
C PHE A 6 15.97 -48.99 -12.46
N THR A 7 15.01 -49.77 -12.82
CA THR A 7 13.58 -49.79 -12.62
C THR A 7 13.17 -49.91 -11.13
N ASP A 8 12.00 -49.35 -10.86
CA ASP A 8 11.04 -49.62 -9.80
C ASP A 8 10.90 -51.10 -9.37
N PRO A 9 10.48 -51.46 -8.15
CA PRO A 9 9.06 -51.62 -7.91
C PRO A 9 8.51 -51.39 -6.48
N ASP A 10 7.24 -50.98 -6.44
CA ASP A 10 6.15 -51.31 -5.49
C ASP A 10 6.47 -51.88 -4.11
N SER A 11 5.96 -51.19 -3.06
CA SER A 11 5.23 -51.81 -1.96
C SER A 11 4.41 -50.81 -1.14
N ASP A 12 3.10 -50.88 -1.32
CA ASP A 12 2.07 -50.32 -0.45
C ASP A 12 1.86 -51.26 0.76
N PRO A 13 1.87 -50.81 2.02
CA PRO A 13 1.38 -51.56 3.17
C PRO A 13 0.15 -50.90 3.80
N ARG A 14 -1.00 -51.10 3.22
CA ARG A 14 -2.29 -50.95 3.91
C ARG A 14 -3.02 -52.28 3.89
N GLN A 15 -2.92 -53.03 4.95
CA GLN A 15 -3.91 -54.00 5.39
C GLN A 15 -3.58 -54.39 6.82
N ASN A 16 -4.46 -53.94 7.76
CA ASN A 16 -5.00 -54.66 8.93
C ASN A 16 -5.36 -53.74 10.06
N ALA A 17 -6.64 -53.46 10.19
CA ALA A 17 -7.26 -53.16 11.46
C ALA A 17 -8.70 -53.69 11.48
N PRO A 18 -9.17 -54.33 12.58
CA PRO A 18 -10.42 -55.08 12.61
C PRO A 18 -11.63 -54.16 12.86
N ALA A 19 -12.76 -54.59 12.34
CA ALA A 19 -14.09 -54.04 12.51
C ALA A 19 -14.58 -54.19 13.96
N ASN A 20 -15.25 -53.17 14.49
CA ASN A 20 -16.29 -53.31 15.50
C ASN A 20 -17.31 -52.13 15.47
N PRO A 21 -18.52 -52.29 16.06
CA PRO A 21 -19.77 -52.05 15.31
C PRO A 21 -20.58 -50.86 15.84
N THR A 22 -21.52 -50.43 14.95
CA THR A 22 -22.78 -49.73 15.24
C THR A 22 -22.82 -48.64 16.31
N ALA A 23 -22.86 -47.38 15.86
CA ALA A 23 -23.59 -46.30 16.54
C ALA A 23 -24.39 -45.51 15.48
N GLN A 24 -25.70 -45.40 15.69
CA GLN A 24 -26.65 -44.64 14.91
C GLN A 24 -26.29 -43.14 14.91
N PRO A 25 -26.50 -42.41 13.81
CA PRO A 25 -26.31 -40.96 13.77
C PRO A 25 -27.44 -40.24 14.56
N PRO A 26 -27.12 -39.16 15.28
CA PRO A 26 -28.16 -38.34 15.92
C PRO A 26 -28.90 -37.53 14.86
N SER A 27 -30.22 -37.47 15.04
CA SER A 27 -31.20 -36.71 14.29
C SER A 27 -30.81 -35.25 14.11
N ALA A 28 -30.90 -34.75 12.88
CA ALA A 28 -30.73 -33.36 12.49
C ALA A 28 -31.69 -32.43 13.27
N PRO A 29 -31.24 -31.24 13.70
CA PRO A 29 -32.16 -30.24 14.21
C PRO A 29 -32.94 -29.62 13.07
N THR A 30 -34.25 -29.52 13.26
CA THR A 30 -35.20 -28.83 12.41
C THR A 30 -34.75 -27.40 12.11
N SER A 31 -34.57 -27.13 10.82
CA SER A 31 -34.33 -25.78 10.29
C SER A 31 -35.54 -24.91 10.50
N HIS A 32 -35.49 -23.95 11.41
CA HIS A 32 -36.35 -22.78 11.36
C HIS A 32 -35.90 -21.93 10.16
N SER A 33 -36.72 -21.89 9.12
CA SER A 33 -36.64 -20.94 8.02
C SER A 33 -36.88 -19.53 8.55
N SER A 34 -35.82 -18.80 8.83
CA SER A 34 -35.89 -17.34 8.89
C SER A 34 -36.11 -16.82 7.48
N GLN A 35 -37.32 -16.34 7.18
CA GLN A 35 -37.61 -15.50 6.03
C GLN A 35 -36.75 -14.24 6.17
N GLN A 36 -35.59 -14.22 5.51
CA GLN A 36 -34.89 -12.95 5.22
C GLN A 36 -35.73 -12.24 4.14
N GLY A 37 -36.36 -11.14 4.52
CA GLY A 37 -37.09 -10.28 3.60
C GLY A 37 -36.15 -9.74 2.54
N LEU A 38 -36.67 -9.61 1.32
CA LEU A 38 -36.03 -8.96 0.19
C LEU A 38 -35.59 -7.54 0.56
N PRO A 39 -34.42 -7.07 0.13
CA PRO A 39 -34.08 -5.67 0.26
C PRO A 39 -35.09 -4.81 -0.52
N PRO A 40 -35.44 -3.60 -0.02
CA PRO A 40 -36.35 -2.70 -0.72
C PRO A 40 -35.79 -2.32 -2.09
N GLY A 41 -36.62 -2.43 -3.14
CA GLY A 41 -36.23 -2.12 -4.52
C GLY A 41 -35.86 -3.33 -5.41
N ALA A 42 -35.99 -4.57 -4.94
CA ALA A 42 -35.74 -5.74 -5.78
C ALA A 42 -36.93 -5.98 -6.76
N ILE A 43 -36.67 -5.96 -8.06
CA ILE A 43 -37.63 -6.23 -9.11
C ILE A 43 -37.47 -7.67 -9.59
N MET A 44 -38.57 -8.40 -9.63
CA MET A 44 -38.67 -9.68 -10.32
C MET A 44 -39.05 -9.46 -11.79
N ILE A 45 -38.25 -9.94 -12.70
CA ILE A 45 -38.58 -10.00 -14.12
C ILE A 45 -39.36 -11.31 -14.37
N PRO A 46 -40.67 -11.27 -14.71
CA PRO A 46 -41.39 -12.50 -15.01
C PRO A 46 -40.91 -13.12 -16.32
N PHE A 47 -40.58 -14.39 -16.30
CA PHE A 47 -40.20 -15.16 -17.49
C PHE A 47 -41.48 -15.69 -18.20
N PRO A 48 -41.74 -15.31 -19.47
CA PRO A 48 -42.83 -15.87 -20.22
C PRO A 48 -42.46 -17.26 -20.74
N GLY A 49 -43.08 -18.31 -20.24
CA GLY A 49 -43.09 -19.59 -20.95
C GLY A 49 -42.73 -20.85 -20.21
N GLN A 50 -42.89 -20.99 -18.90
CA GLN A 50 -42.85 -22.33 -18.28
C GLN A 50 -44.22 -22.75 -17.72
N PRO A 51 -44.66 -24.05 -17.94
CA PRO A 51 -45.79 -24.60 -17.23
C PRO A 51 -45.44 -24.75 -15.75
N GLN A 52 -46.38 -24.35 -14.87
CA GLN A 52 -46.23 -24.42 -13.41
C GLN A 52 -45.85 -25.83 -12.95
N GLN A 53 -44.54 -26.09 -12.80
CA GLN A 53 -44.03 -27.10 -11.90
C GLN A 53 -43.48 -26.35 -10.68
N GLN A 54 -43.97 -26.71 -9.51
CA GLN A 54 -43.47 -26.21 -8.22
C GLN A 54 -41.98 -26.52 -8.11
N SER A 55 -41.16 -25.58 -8.51
CA SER A 55 -39.69 -25.60 -8.33
C SER A 55 -39.32 -24.75 -7.12
N ALA A 56 -38.30 -25.19 -6.41
CA ALA A 56 -37.78 -24.61 -5.18
C ALA A 56 -37.44 -23.10 -5.33
N PRO A 57 -37.45 -22.30 -4.26
CA PRO A 57 -37.46 -20.83 -4.32
C PRO A 57 -36.09 -20.17 -4.58
N ASN A 58 -35.20 -20.74 -5.40
CA ASN A 58 -33.80 -20.28 -5.52
C ASN A 58 -33.36 -19.80 -6.92
N ASP A 59 -34.25 -19.62 -7.90
CA ASP A 59 -33.82 -19.32 -9.29
C ASP A 59 -34.30 -17.96 -9.83
N GLU A 60 -34.50 -16.97 -8.97
CA GLU A 60 -34.89 -15.62 -9.38
C GLU A 60 -33.69 -14.68 -9.43
N THR A 61 -33.29 -14.30 -10.62
CA THR A 61 -32.28 -13.25 -10.83
C THR A 61 -32.87 -11.92 -10.34
N ARG A 62 -32.33 -11.39 -9.25
CA ARG A 62 -32.81 -10.14 -8.62
C ARG A 62 -31.92 -8.99 -9.07
N PHE A 63 -32.46 -8.06 -9.85
CA PHE A 63 -31.80 -6.79 -10.15
C PHE A 63 -32.29 -5.73 -9.17
N ILE A 64 -31.38 -4.88 -8.71
CA ILE A 64 -31.69 -3.81 -7.77
C ILE A 64 -32.15 -2.59 -8.56
N ASP A 65 -33.38 -2.12 -8.32
CA ASP A 65 -33.87 -0.83 -8.83
C ASP A 65 -33.28 0.29 -7.97
N LEU A 66 -32.35 1.05 -8.54
CA LEU A 66 -31.70 2.16 -7.85
C LEU A 66 -32.68 3.32 -7.59
N ASN A 67 -33.71 3.51 -8.44
CA ASN A 67 -34.71 4.55 -8.22
C ASN A 67 -35.48 4.34 -6.91
N GLU A 68 -35.95 3.11 -6.69
CA GLU A 68 -36.67 2.77 -5.46
C GLU A 68 -35.78 2.80 -4.23
N ARG A 69 -34.52 2.39 -4.41
CA ARG A 69 -33.56 2.29 -3.31
C ARG A 69 -33.09 3.65 -2.82
N HIS A 70 -32.87 4.61 -3.72
CA HIS A 70 -32.19 5.88 -3.43
C HIS A 70 -33.12 7.10 -3.53
N LYS A 71 -34.44 6.95 -3.71
CA LYS A 71 -35.36 8.08 -3.86
C LYS A 71 -35.30 9.11 -2.74
N ASP A 72 -35.08 8.64 -1.50
CA ASP A 72 -35.06 9.45 -0.29
C ASP A 72 -33.67 9.87 0.13
N ASP A 73 -32.66 9.56 -0.68
CA ASP A 73 -31.26 9.90 -0.40
C ASP A 73 -30.98 11.39 -0.60
N GLU A 74 -29.94 11.89 0.07
CA GLU A 74 -29.40 13.23 -0.18
C GLU A 74 -28.72 13.30 -1.55
N PRO A 75 -28.76 14.46 -2.24
CA PRO A 75 -28.11 14.62 -3.54
C PRO A 75 -26.57 14.44 -3.46
N ALA A 76 -25.96 14.03 -4.58
CA ALA A 76 -24.52 13.99 -4.71
C ALA A 76 -23.96 15.41 -4.80
N LEU A 77 -23.12 15.80 -3.86
CA LEU A 77 -22.51 17.12 -3.82
C LEU A 77 -21.43 17.27 -4.90
N PHE A 78 -21.37 18.45 -5.54
CA PHE A 78 -20.34 18.84 -6.51
C PHE A 78 -20.23 17.90 -7.74
N ARG A 79 -21.33 17.25 -8.13
CA ARG A 79 -21.33 16.31 -9.28
C ARG A 79 -22.33 16.69 -10.38
N ASP A 80 -22.98 17.86 -10.29
CA ASP A 80 -24.00 18.28 -11.25
C ASP A 80 -23.44 18.30 -12.68
N ASP A 81 -22.26 18.85 -12.92
CA ASP A 81 -21.64 18.89 -14.27
C ASP A 81 -21.39 17.48 -14.85
N VAL A 82 -20.98 16.54 -14.01
CA VAL A 82 -20.73 15.14 -14.39
C VAL A 82 -22.05 14.42 -14.67
N ILE A 83 -23.07 14.69 -13.86
CA ILE A 83 -24.43 14.16 -14.02
C ILE A 83 -25.02 14.68 -15.32
N ASP A 84 -24.94 15.99 -15.60
CA ASP A 84 -25.45 16.61 -16.83
C ASP A 84 -24.76 16.04 -18.07
N GLN A 85 -23.43 15.86 -18.04
CA GLN A 85 -22.70 15.19 -19.12
C GLN A 85 -23.18 13.74 -19.33
N THR A 86 -23.43 13.01 -18.24
CA THR A 86 -23.91 11.63 -18.29
C THR A 86 -25.31 11.57 -18.88
N LEU A 87 -26.22 12.45 -18.46
CA LEU A 87 -27.59 12.56 -18.99
C LEU A 87 -27.57 12.93 -20.48
N ALA A 88 -26.72 13.88 -20.89
CA ALA A 88 -26.56 14.26 -22.29
C ALA A 88 -26.10 13.09 -23.18
N ILE A 89 -25.22 12.22 -22.66
CA ILE A 89 -24.82 11.01 -23.36
C ILE A 89 -25.98 10.03 -23.48
N LEU A 90 -26.74 9.79 -22.39
CA LEU A 90 -27.84 8.83 -22.36
C LEU A 90 -28.99 9.19 -23.33
N ILE A 91 -29.21 10.47 -23.65
CA ILE A 91 -30.19 10.92 -24.64
C ILE A 91 -29.65 10.93 -26.07
N SER A 92 -28.33 10.70 -26.26
CA SER A 92 -27.74 10.76 -27.59
C SER A 92 -28.17 9.58 -28.47
N LYS A 93 -28.47 9.87 -29.76
CA LYS A 93 -28.99 8.88 -30.71
C LYS A 93 -28.03 7.74 -31.03
N ASN A 94 -26.75 8.05 -31.15
CA ASN A 94 -25.78 7.10 -31.72
C ASN A 94 -24.94 6.35 -30.70
N LYS A 95 -24.76 6.90 -29.49
CA LYS A 95 -23.91 6.34 -28.43
C LYS A 95 -24.52 6.64 -27.06
N PRO A 96 -25.65 6.03 -26.69
CA PRO A 96 -26.35 6.32 -25.44
C PRO A 96 -25.70 5.61 -24.24
N ASN A 97 -24.40 5.32 -24.28
CA ASN A 97 -23.70 4.63 -23.21
C ASN A 97 -22.62 5.54 -22.62
N ALA A 98 -22.71 5.81 -21.33
CA ALA A 98 -21.76 6.60 -20.58
C ALA A 98 -20.76 5.69 -19.85
N LEU A 99 -19.47 6.05 -19.85
CA LEU A 99 -18.42 5.40 -19.11
C LEU A 99 -17.84 6.37 -18.09
N LEU A 100 -18.16 6.20 -16.81
CA LEU A 100 -17.61 6.96 -15.70
C LEU A 100 -16.21 6.44 -15.39
N VAL A 101 -15.20 7.28 -15.57
CA VAL A 101 -13.78 6.93 -15.38
C VAL A 101 -13.15 7.83 -14.34
N GLY A 102 -12.58 7.27 -13.29
CA GLY A 102 -11.89 8.03 -12.25
C GLY A 102 -11.24 7.11 -11.22
N PRO A 103 -10.37 7.63 -10.35
CA PRO A 103 -9.76 6.85 -9.28
C PRO A 103 -10.79 6.13 -8.41
N ALA A 104 -10.38 5.06 -7.73
CA ALA A 104 -11.24 4.40 -6.73
C ALA A 104 -11.58 5.38 -5.60
N GLY A 105 -12.85 5.41 -5.19
CA GLY A 105 -13.29 6.29 -4.09
C GLY A 105 -13.72 7.70 -4.50
N THR A 106 -13.78 8.03 -5.81
CA THR A 106 -14.25 9.35 -6.29
C THR A 106 -15.78 9.48 -6.35
N GLY A 107 -16.54 8.44 -6.00
CA GLY A 107 -18.01 8.47 -5.96
C GLY A 107 -18.68 8.20 -7.31
N LYS A 108 -18.11 7.39 -8.20
CA LYS A 108 -18.70 7.01 -9.49
C LYS A 108 -20.09 6.35 -9.34
N SER A 109 -20.22 5.40 -8.42
CA SER A 109 -21.50 4.74 -8.12
C SER A 109 -22.53 5.74 -7.57
N ARG A 110 -22.08 6.71 -6.74
CA ARG A 110 -22.95 7.78 -6.20
C ARG A 110 -23.54 8.68 -7.30
N ILE A 111 -22.83 8.86 -8.42
CA ILE A 111 -23.36 9.59 -9.58
C ILE A 111 -24.56 8.83 -10.19
N ALA A 112 -24.45 7.50 -10.38
CA ALA A 112 -25.55 6.68 -10.88
C ALA A 112 -26.73 6.64 -9.91
N GLU A 113 -26.46 6.56 -8.59
CA GLU A 113 -27.48 6.63 -7.53
C GLU A 113 -28.20 7.98 -7.52
N ASP A 114 -27.49 9.11 -7.71
CA ASP A 114 -28.13 10.43 -7.75
C ASP A 114 -28.93 10.64 -9.04
N ILE A 115 -28.51 10.12 -10.18
CA ILE A 115 -29.32 10.10 -11.39
C ILE A 115 -30.60 9.29 -11.16
N ALA A 116 -30.52 8.13 -10.50
CA ALA A 116 -31.68 7.32 -10.14
C ALA A 116 -32.64 8.05 -9.18
N ARG A 117 -32.09 8.74 -8.18
CA ARG A 117 -32.85 9.61 -7.26
C ARG A 117 -33.57 10.72 -8.02
N ARG A 118 -32.90 11.42 -8.93
CA ARG A 118 -33.50 12.48 -9.75
C ARG A 118 -34.60 11.93 -10.65
N LEU A 119 -34.40 10.75 -11.26
CA LEU A 119 -35.44 10.07 -12.05
C LEU A 119 -36.67 9.66 -11.22
N ALA A 120 -36.45 9.21 -9.97
CA ALA A 120 -37.55 8.82 -9.07
C ALA A 120 -38.40 10.00 -8.58
N ASN A 121 -37.78 11.18 -8.49
CA ASN A 121 -38.42 12.39 -7.96
C ASN A 121 -38.87 13.37 -9.06
N ASP A 122 -38.86 12.97 -10.32
CA ASP A 122 -39.20 13.83 -11.47
C ASP A 122 -38.48 15.18 -11.43
N ASP A 123 -37.16 15.14 -11.12
CA ASP A 123 -36.33 16.34 -10.98
C ASP A 123 -36.26 17.11 -12.31
N VAL A 124 -36.33 18.44 -12.23
CA VAL A 124 -36.34 19.34 -13.41
C VAL A 124 -35.08 19.25 -14.27
N SER A 125 -33.96 18.71 -13.72
CA SER A 125 -32.74 18.47 -14.46
C SER A 125 -32.80 17.25 -15.39
N ILE A 126 -33.84 16.41 -15.28
CA ILE A 126 -33.99 15.22 -16.11
C ILE A 126 -34.56 15.59 -17.47
N PRO A 127 -33.87 15.26 -18.59
CA PRO A 127 -34.41 15.46 -19.93
C PRO A 127 -35.70 14.68 -20.17
N ASP A 128 -36.66 15.27 -20.93
CA ASP A 128 -37.94 14.66 -21.26
C ASP A 128 -37.82 13.22 -21.79
N GLN A 129 -36.75 12.94 -22.55
CA GLN A 129 -36.50 11.63 -23.15
C GLN A 129 -36.19 10.54 -22.10
N LEU A 130 -35.80 10.94 -20.88
CA LEU A 130 -35.48 10.01 -19.79
C LEU A 130 -36.56 9.96 -18.71
N VAL A 131 -37.59 10.76 -18.80
CA VAL A 131 -38.70 10.76 -17.83
C VAL A 131 -39.35 9.37 -17.74
N GLY A 132 -39.48 8.87 -16.51
CA GLY A 132 -40.03 7.56 -16.20
C GLY A 132 -39.05 6.39 -16.47
N HIS A 133 -37.79 6.66 -16.79
CA HIS A 133 -36.77 5.61 -16.84
C HIS A 133 -36.36 5.16 -15.43
N ARG A 134 -35.91 3.90 -15.34
CA ARG A 134 -35.39 3.28 -14.12
C ARG A 134 -33.94 2.82 -14.36
N ILE A 135 -33.10 2.91 -13.33
CA ILE A 135 -31.75 2.40 -13.37
C ILE A 135 -31.70 1.07 -12.63
N LEU A 136 -31.32 0.01 -13.35
CA LEU A 136 -31.11 -1.32 -12.78
C LEU A 136 -29.61 -1.53 -12.54
N ASP A 137 -29.22 -1.80 -11.30
CA ASP A 137 -27.87 -2.21 -10.93
C ASP A 137 -27.66 -3.67 -11.31
N VAL A 138 -26.64 -3.93 -12.12
CA VAL A 138 -26.32 -5.24 -12.68
C VAL A 138 -24.88 -5.61 -12.33
N SER A 139 -24.74 -6.54 -11.39
CA SER A 139 -23.46 -7.12 -11.01
C SER A 139 -23.09 -8.26 -11.97
N ILE A 140 -21.94 -8.14 -12.64
CA ILE A 140 -21.38 -9.21 -13.49
C ILE A 140 -21.11 -10.48 -12.67
N ALA A 141 -20.63 -10.32 -11.42
CA ALA A 141 -20.36 -11.43 -10.52
C ALA A 141 -21.64 -12.20 -10.15
N GLU A 142 -22.75 -11.49 -9.90
CA GLU A 142 -24.04 -12.11 -9.57
C GLU A 142 -24.66 -12.83 -10.77
N LEU A 143 -24.51 -12.30 -11.97
CA LEU A 143 -24.94 -12.98 -13.20
C LEU A 143 -24.25 -14.34 -13.36
N VAL A 144 -22.98 -14.43 -12.99
CA VAL A 144 -22.17 -15.66 -13.09
C VAL A 144 -22.44 -16.62 -11.93
N ALA A 145 -22.64 -16.11 -10.69
CA ALA A 145 -22.74 -16.89 -9.44
C ALA A 145 -24.03 -17.68 -9.49
N GLY A 146 -24.80 -18.14 -9.89
CA GLY A 146 -26.03 -18.96 -9.86
C GLY A 146 -26.22 -19.80 -11.14
N ALA A 147 -25.29 -19.69 -12.08
CA ALA A 147 -25.36 -20.45 -13.33
C ALA A 147 -24.55 -21.76 -13.22
N GLY A 148 -25.17 -22.81 -12.71
CA GLY A 148 -24.56 -24.14 -12.60
C GLY A 148 -24.25 -24.81 -13.95
N VAL A 149 -24.89 -24.36 -15.02
CA VAL A 149 -24.71 -24.85 -16.40
C VAL A 149 -24.62 -23.67 -17.35
N VAL A 150 -23.72 -23.75 -18.31
CA VAL A 150 -23.39 -22.69 -19.28
C VAL A 150 -24.60 -22.08 -20.00
N GLY A 151 -25.63 -22.86 -20.30
CA GLY A 151 -26.85 -22.40 -20.97
C GLY A 151 -27.74 -21.47 -20.13
N GLN A 152 -27.72 -21.63 -18.81
CA GLN A 152 -28.51 -20.78 -17.90
C GLN A 152 -27.97 -19.35 -17.83
N LEU A 153 -26.64 -19.16 -17.88
CA LEU A 153 -26.05 -17.82 -17.92
C LEU A 153 -26.44 -17.07 -19.20
N GLU A 154 -26.40 -17.74 -20.34
CA GLU A 154 -26.76 -17.15 -21.64
C GLU A 154 -28.25 -16.74 -21.64
N GLU A 155 -29.14 -17.60 -21.15
CA GLU A 155 -30.58 -17.33 -21.05
C GLU A 155 -30.84 -16.11 -20.16
N ARG A 156 -30.25 -16.03 -18.98
CA ARG A 156 -30.40 -14.88 -18.05
C ARG A 156 -29.96 -13.57 -18.67
N ILE A 157 -28.82 -13.54 -19.34
CA ILE A 157 -28.31 -12.32 -19.98
C ILE A 157 -29.23 -11.90 -21.14
N LEU A 158 -29.70 -12.85 -21.94
CA LEU A 158 -30.64 -12.58 -23.05
C LEU A 158 -31.98 -12.05 -22.54
N ASP A 159 -32.49 -12.57 -21.43
CA ASP A 159 -33.74 -12.10 -20.82
C ASP A 159 -33.58 -10.71 -20.23
N LEU A 160 -32.46 -10.40 -19.55
CA LEU A 160 -32.12 -9.04 -19.13
C LEU A 160 -32.10 -8.07 -20.34
N ILE A 161 -31.43 -8.47 -21.42
CA ILE A 161 -31.33 -7.67 -22.63
C ILE A 161 -32.72 -7.43 -23.24
N LYS A 162 -33.54 -8.48 -23.39
CA LYS A 162 -34.92 -8.35 -23.89
C LYS A 162 -35.75 -7.39 -23.05
N TYR A 163 -35.63 -7.53 -21.73
CA TYR A 163 -36.33 -6.64 -20.79
C TYR A 163 -35.87 -5.19 -20.91
N ALA A 164 -34.54 -4.96 -20.98
CA ALA A 164 -33.96 -3.61 -21.05
C ALA A 164 -34.14 -2.95 -22.44
N THR A 165 -34.29 -3.73 -23.52
CA THR A 165 -34.50 -3.21 -24.88
C THR A 165 -35.97 -2.99 -25.19
N ASP A 166 -36.92 -3.48 -24.38
CA ASP A 166 -38.32 -3.18 -24.54
C ASP A 166 -38.59 -1.71 -24.17
N PRO A 167 -39.05 -0.87 -25.12
CA PRO A 167 -39.29 0.55 -24.89
C PRO A 167 -40.33 0.82 -23.80
N SER A 168 -41.24 -0.14 -23.51
CA SER A 168 -42.25 -0.01 -22.48
C SER A 168 -41.67 -0.04 -21.05
N ASN A 169 -40.50 -0.70 -20.86
CA ASN A 169 -39.86 -0.85 -19.56
C ASN A 169 -38.99 0.34 -19.16
N LYS A 170 -38.54 1.15 -20.12
CA LYS A 170 -37.73 2.37 -19.90
C LYS A 170 -36.57 2.13 -18.95
N VAL A 171 -35.67 1.20 -19.30
CA VAL A 171 -34.56 0.77 -18.45
C VAL A 171 -33.22 1.38 -18.90
N ILE A 172 -32.43 1.82 -17.92
CA ILE A 172 -31.02 2.13 -18.02
C ILE A 172 -30.28 1.08 -17.17
N ILE A 173 -29.25 0.45 -17.69
CA ILE A 173 -28.44 -0.52 -16.97
C ILE A 173 -27.25 0.21 -16.34
N PHE A 174 -27.02 0.05 -15.05
CA PHE A 174 -25.79 0.44 -14.39
C PHE A 174 -24.91 -0.80 -14.16
N ILE A 175 -23.65 -0.70 -14.55
CA ILE A 175 -22.65 -1.77 -14.34
C ILE A 175 -21.45 -1.14 -13.67
N ASP A 176 -21.27 -1.45 -12.38
CA ASP A 176 -20.02 -1.11 -11.72
C ASP A 176 -18.92 -2.10 -12.14
N GLU A 177 -17.66 -1.65 -12.13
CA GLU A 177 -16.51 -2.43 -12.60
C GLU A 177 -16.69 -3.01 -14.02
N ILE A 178 -17.24 -2.19 -14.93
CA ILE A 178 -17.56 -2.62 -16.31
C ILE A 178 -16.35 -3.14 -17.09
N HIS A 179 -15.12 -2.89 -16.64
CA HIS A 179 -13.89 -3.45 -17.20
C HIS A 179 -13.89 -4.98 -17.19
N GLN A 180 -14.68 -5.63 -16.32
CA GLN A 180 -14.83 -7.09 -16.31
C GLN A 180 -15.41 -7.66 -17.62
N ILE A 181 -16.06 -6.84 -18.45
CA ILE A 181 -16.51 -7.23 -19.80
C ILE A 181 -15.53 -6.84 -20.91
N ALA A 182 -14.46 -6.13 -20.58
CA ALA A 182 -13.39 -5.74 -21.50
C ALA A 182 -12.20 -6.70 -21.35
N GLY A 183 -11.37 -6.81 -22.37
CA GLY A 183 -10.12 -7.57 -22.34
C GLY A 183 -10.09 -8.80 -23.22
N ASP A 184 -8.88 -9.36 -23.41
CA ASP A 184 -8.62 -10.52 -24.25
C ASP A 184 -9.23 -11.79 -23.64
N GLN A 185 -9.79 -12.62 -24.50
CA GLN A 185 -10.41 -13.93 -24.16
C GLN A 185 -9.46 -14.89 -23.41
N SER A 186 -8.16 -14.59 -23.37
CA SER A 186 -7.13 -15.41 -22.73
C SER A 186 -6.95 -15.16 -21.24
N SER A 187 -7.42 -14.02 -20.71
CA SER A 187 -7.17 -13.58 -19.33
C SER A 187 -8.35 -13.77 -18.37
N HIS A 188 -9.55 -14.07 -18.87
CA HIS A 188 -10.75 -14.23 -18.05
C HIS A 188 -11.15 -15.71 -17.91
N SER A 189 -11.55 -16.13 -16.72
CA SER A 189 -12.15 -17.45 -16.49
C SER A 189 -13.43 -17.57 -17.33
N GLY A 190 -13.64 -18.71 -17.99
CA GLY A 190 -14.59 -18.95 -19.08
C GLY A 190 -16.00 -18.33 -19.01
N SER A 191 -16.51 -18.00 -17.81
CA SER A 191 -17.88 -17.46 -17.64
C SER A 191 -17.96 -15.94 -17.86
N GLN A 192 -16.98 -15.16 -17.45
CA GLN A 192 -16.96 -13.69 -17.66
C GLN A 192 -16.75 -13.33 -19.13
N ALA A 193 -15.88 -14.09 -19.85
CA ALA A 193 -15.69 -13.94 -21.29
C ALA A 193 -17.00 -14.14 -22.08
N LYS A 194 -17.89 -15.03 -21.59
CA LYS A 194 -19.21 -15.26 -22.20
C LYS A 194 -20.18 -14.12 -22.00
N VAL A 195 -20.20 -13.52 -20.80
CA VAL A 195 -21.01 -12.31 -20.53
C VAL A 195 -20.65 -11.20 -21.53
N ALA A 196 -19.35 -10.96 -21.69
CA ALA A 196 -18.83 -9.99 -22.64
C ALA A 196 -19.25 -10.30 -24.10
N GLN A 197 -19.15 -11.56 -24.48
CA GLN A 197 -19.47 -12.02 -25.84
C GLN A 197 -20.96 -11.82 -26.19
N ILE A 198 -21.86 -12.01 -25.22
CA ILE A 198 -23.29 -11.83 -25.39
C ILE A 198 -23.68 -10.36 -25.37
N LEU A 199 -23.12 -9.53 -24.45
CA LEU A 199 -23.45 -8.13 -24.32
C LEU A 199 -22.91 -7.24 -25.46
N LYS A 200 -21.70 -7.50 -25.95
CA LYS A 200 -21.05 -6.70 -27.01
C LYS A 200 -21.91 -6.41 -28.24
N PRO A 201 -22.64 -7.39 -28.84
CA PRO A 201 -23.48 -7.14 -30.00
C PRO A 201 -24.63 -6.15 -29.74
N TYR A 202 -25.25 -6.20 -28.55
CA TYR A 202 -26.37 -5.33 -28.17
C TYR A 202 -25.92 -3.93 -27.82
N LEU A 203 -24.79 -3.81 -27.12
CA LEU A 203 -24.13 -2.54 -26.93
C LEU A 203 -23.73 -1.89 -28.28
N ALA A 204 -23.37 -2.73 -29.26
CA ALA A 204 -23.02 -2.29 -30.59
C ALA A 204 -24.18 -1.71 -31.40
N ARG A 205 -25.41 -2.16 -31.18
CA ARG A 205 -26.62 -1.69 -31.91
C ARG A 205 -27.16 -0.36 -31.36
N GLY A 206 -26.83 0.00 -30.10
CA GLY A 206 -27.36 1.20 -29.45
C GLY A 206 -28.78 1.04 -28.90
N ASP A 207 -29.24 -0.21 -28.81
CA ASP A 207 -30.57 -0.54 -28.30
C ASP A 207 -30.63 -0.48 -26.76
N LEU A 208 -29.46 -0.60 -26.12
CA LEU A 208 -29.29 -0.50 -24.68
C LEU A 208 -28.78 0.88 -24.28
N ARG A 209 -29.27 1.41 -23.15
CA ARG A 209 -28.66 2.53 -22.43
C ARG A 209 -27.91 2.00 -21.22
N VAL A 210 -26.62 2.30 -21.15
CA VAL A 210 -25.74 1.78 -20.11
C VAL A 210 -24.93 2.91 -19.48
N ILE A 211 -24.88 2.92 -18.16
CA ILE A 211 -23.89 3.66 -17.37
C ILE A 211 -22.87 2.63 -16.87
N GLY A 212 -21.63 2.70 -17.32
CA GLY A 212 -20.54 1.88 -16.80
C GLY A 212 -19.65 2.70 -15.88
N ALA A 213 -19.14 2.08 -14.81
CA ALA A 213 -18.14 2.69 -13.95
C ALA A 213 -16.85 1.84 -13.94
N THR A 214 -15.69 2.48 -13.95
CA THR A 214 -14.39 1.81 -13.88
C THR A 214 -13.32 2.75 -13.34
N THR A 215 -12.19 2.20 -12.89
CA THR A 215 -11.06 3.03 -12.49
C THR A 215 -10.24 3.52 -13.70
N THR A 216 -9.43 4.55 -13.48
CA THR A 216 -8.54 5.08 -14.53
C THR A 216 -7.55 4.02 -15.06
N GLN A 217 -7.12 3.11 -14.20
CA GLN A 217 -6.18 2.05 -14.56
C GLN A 217 -6.88 0.98 -15.42
N GLU A 218 -8.04 0.51 -14.99
CA GLU A 218 -8.83 -0.52 -15.67
C GLU A 218 -9.47 -0.03 -16.97
N ALA A 219 -9.70 1.30 -17.09
CA ALA A 219 -10.17 1.90 -18.33
C ALA A 219 -9.22 1.71 -19.53
N ARG A 220 -7.95 1.39 -19.26
CA ARG A 220 -6.98 1.04 -20.31
C ARG A 220 -7.36 -0.27 -21.01
N ASP A 221 -7.78 -1.28 -20.23
CA ASP A 221 -8.25 -2.56 -20.77
C ASP A 221 -9.49 -2.34 -21.66
N PHE A 222 -10.37 -1.43 -21.26
CA PHE A 222 -11.52 -1.01 -22.06
C PHE A 222 -11.10 -0.31 -23.38
N ASP A 223 -10.03 0.49 -23.33
CA ASP A 223 -9.47 1.16 -24.53
C ASP A 223 -8.84 0.19 -25.52
N HIS A 224 -8.36 -0.96 -25.06
CA HIS A 224 -7.81 -2.02 -25.92
C HIS A 224 -8.89 -2.82 -26.66
N ASP A 225 -10.17 -2.68 -26.27
CA ASP A 225 -11.31 -3.28 -27.00
C ASP A 225 -11.94 -2.26 -27.97
N PRO A 226 -11.66 -2.33 -29.29
CA PRO A 226 -12.16 -1.37 -30.26
C PRO A 226 -13.68 -1.35 -30.39
N ALA A 227 -14.36 -2.47 -30.08
CA ALA A 227 -15.80 -2.58 -30.16
C ALA A 227 -16.46 -1.79 -29.01
N LEU A 228 -15.98 -1.91 -27.79
CA LEU A 228 -16.48 -1.19 -26.63
C LEU A 228 -16.09 0.28 -26.68
N LYS A 229 -14.84 0.60 -26.99
CA LYS A 229 -14.34 1.98 -27.10
C LYS A 229 -15.20 2.87 -28.02
N ARG A 230 -15.71 2.30 -29.14
CA ARG A 230 -16.55 3.04 -30.10
C ARG A 230 -17.99 3.25 -29.61
N ARG A 231 -18.42 2.57 -28.56
CA ARG A 231 -19.81 2.53 -28.09
C ARG A 231 -20.07 3.29 -26.81
N PHE A 232 -19.02 3.53 -26.04
CA PHE A 232 -19.11 4.32 -24.83
C PHE A 232 -18.52 5.72 -25.04
N SER A 233 -19.18 6.71 -24.44
CA SER A 233 -18.66 8.06 -24.29
C SER A 233 -18.12 8.23 -22.87
N ARG A 234 -16.85 8.67 -22.78
CA ARG A 234 -16.13 8.79 -21.51
C ARG A 234 -16.56 10.05 -20.77
N VAL A 235 -16.77 9.92 -19.46
CA VAL A 235 -16.99 11.01 -18.53
C VAL A 235 -15.97 10.86 -17.41
N ASN A 236 -15.09 11.84 -17.26
CA ASN A 236 -14.06 11.80 -16.21
C ASN A 236 -14.65 12.22 -14.87
N VAL A 237 -14.32 11.47 -13.83
CA VAL A 237 -14.74 11.72 -12.45
C VAL A 237 -13.50 11.98 -11.62
N ASP A 238 -13.19 13.27 -11.44
CA ASP A 238 -11.99 13.70 -10.74
C ASP A 238 -12.14 13.56 -9.22
N GLU A 239 -11.00 13.45 -8.54
CA GLU A 239 -10.91 13.47 -7.08
C GLU A 239 -11.35 14.83 -6.55
N PHE A 240 -12.00 14.86 -5.39
CA PHE A 240 -12.41 16.08 -4.73
C PHE A 240 -11.22 16.79 -4.08
N ASP A 241 -11.23 18.10 -4.15
CA ASP A 241 -10.27 18.93 -3.44
C ASP A 241 -10.56 18.97 -1.91
N ARG A 242 -9.73 19.72 -1.18
CA ARG A 242 -9.84 19.84 0.27
C ARG A 242 -11.19 20.43 0.70
N ASP A 243 -11.63 21.51 0.09
CA ASP A 243 -12.80 22.27 0.51
C ASP A 243 -14.09 21.51 0.18
N GLN A 244 -14.13 20.85 -0.97
CA GLN A 244 -15.19 19.94 -1.37
C GLN A 244 -15.29 18.74 -0.42
N THR A 245 -14.14 18.12 -0.08
CA THR A 245 -14.11 16.98 0.84
C THR A 245 -14.57 17.36 2.24
N LEU A 246 -14.15 18.53 2.74
CA LEU A 246 -14.61 19.02 4.04
C LEU A 246 -16.13 19.28 4.04
N THR A 247 -16.68 19.85 2.97
CA THR A 247 -18.12 20.06 2.83
C THR A 247 -18.89 18.74 2.85
N ILE A 248 -18.38 17.70 2.16
CA ILE A 248 -18.96 16.36 2.17
C ILE A 248 -18.90 15.75 3.59
N LEU A 249 -17.76 15.87 4.30
CA LEU A 249 -17.63 15.41 5.68
C LEU A 249 -18.62 16.11 6.61
N HIS A 250 -18.82 17.43 6.46
CA HIS A 250 -19.81 18.19 7.22
C HIS A 250 -21.22 17.69 6.97
N ALA A 251 -21.59 17.47 5.72
CA ALA A 251 -22.92 16.94 5.36
C ALA A 251 -23.14 15.53 5.90
N ALA A 252 -22.13 14.66 5.83
CA ALA A 252 -22.23 13.28 6.30
C ALA A 252 -22.21 13.14 7.83
N ARG A 253 -21.66 14.10 8.56
CA ARG A 253 -21.41 14.05 10.03
C ARG A 253 -22.64 13.61 10.82
N ASP A 254 -23.78 14.24 10.61
CA ASP A 254 -24.98 13.98 11.41
C ASP A 254 -25.54 12.58 11.14
N GLY A 255 -25.42 12.07 9.92
CA GLY A 255 -25.75 10.70 9.56
C GLY A 255 -24.89 9.68 10.33
N TYR A 256 -23.58 9.88 10.34
CA TYR A 256 -22.66 9.04 11.13
C TYR A 256 -22.92 9.12 12.63
N LEU A 257 -23.15 10.33 13.19
CA LEU A 257 -23.44 10.48 14.61
C LEU A 257 -24.73 9.76 15.00
N LYS A 258 -25.78 9.80 14.18
CA LYS A 258 -27.02 9.04 14.39
C LYS A 258 -26.76 7.53 14.35
N HIS A 259 -25.98 7.05 13.39
CA HIS A 259 -25.60 5.64 13.27
C HIS A 259 -24.91 5.12 14.55
N PHE A 260 -24.05 5.92 15.15
CA PHE A 260 -23.38 5.59 16.41
C PHE A 260 -24.17 6.03 17.65
N ASN A 261 -25.50 6.19 17.57
CA ASN A 261 -26.39 6.56 18.67
C ASN A 261 -25.96 7.84 19.42
N ASN A 262 -25.35 8.79 18.73
CA ASN A 262 -24.79 10.02 19.31
C ASN A 262 -23.86 9.76 20.51
N ALA A 263 -23.13 8.65 20.48
CA ALA A 263 -22.21 8.25 21.54
C ALA A 263 -21.01 9.20 21.67
N VAL A 264 -20.66 9.89 20.60
CA VAL A 264 -19.51 10.80 20.49
C VAL A 264 -19.94 12.19 20.05
N THR A 265 -19.03 13.17 20.20
CA THR A 265 -19.21 14.53 19.65
C THR A 265 -18.04 14.88 18.75
N VAL A 266 -18.31 15.57 17.64
CA VAL A 266 -17.34 15.95 16.60
C VAL A 266 -17.41 17.45 16.38
N SER A 267 -16.30 18.15 16.59
CA SER A 267 -16.13 19.57 16.23
C SER A 267 -15.66 19.72 14.77
N ASP A 268 -15.84 20.92 14.22
CA ASP A 268 -15.45 21.20 12.84
C ASP A 268 -13.92 21.05 12.61
N ASP A 269 -13.11 21.42 13.60
CA ASP A 269 -11.64 21.25 13.54
C ASP A 269 -11.24 19.79 13.32
N VAL A 270 -11.99 18.85 13.91
CA VAL A 270 -11.71 17.41 13.77
C VAL A 270 -11.85 16.94 12.32
N LEU A 271 -12.79 17.49 11.56
CA LEU A 271 -12.96 17.15 10.14
C LEU A 271 -11.73 17.58 9.31
N GLY A 272 -11.10 18.69 9.67
CA GLY A 272 -9.81 19.09 9.10
C GLY A 272 -8.70 18.08 9.34
N TYR A 273 -8.63 17.51 10.54
CA TYR A 273 -7.68 16.42 10.86
C TYR A 273 -8.03 15.13 10.12
N VAL A 274 -9.31 14.79 9.96
CA VAL A 274 -9.73 13.62 9.17
C VAL A 274 -9.21 13.73 7.75
N TYR A 275 -9.41 14.87 7.09
CA TYR A 275 -8.88 15.09 5.74
C TYR A 275 -7.35 14.96 5.71
N THR A 276 -6.65 15.67 6.59
CA THR A 276 -5.18 15.68 6.63
C THR A 276 -4.61 14.27 6.81
N TYR A 277 -5.14 13.51 7.77
CA TYR A 277 -4.64 12.17 8.06
C TYR A 277 -5.11 11.13 7.06
N SER A 278 -6.25 11.32 6.39
CA SER A 278 -6.65 10.46 5.28
C SER A 278 -5.74 10.59 4.07
N GLN A 279 -5.15 11.76 3.85
CA GLN A 279 -4.12 11.96 2.82
C GLN A 279 -2.78 11.33 3.22
N GLN A 280 -2.40 11.49 4.48
CA GLN A 280 -1.11 11.06 4.99
C GLN A 280 -1.02 9.52 5.16
N PHE A 281 -2.09 8.88 5.62
CA PHE A 281 -2.17 7.46 5.93
C PHE A 281 -3.18 6.76 5.01
N ASN A 282 -2.88 6.69 3.73
CA ASN A 282 -3.75 6.11 2.70
C ASN A 282 -3.09 4.90 2.03
N PRO A 283 -3.09 3.72 2.67
CA PRO A 283 -2.38 2.54 2.15
C PRO A 283 -2.99 2.02 0.85
N GLY A 284 -4.29 2.22 0.64
CA GLY A 284 -5.00 1.77 -0.56
C GLY A 284 -4.94 2.76 -1.73
N ASN A 285 -4.29 3.92 -1.55
CA ASN A 285 -4.29 5.01 -2.53
C ASN A 285 -5.70 5.38 -3.03
N THR A 286 -6.68 5.29 -2.13
CA THR A 286 -8.09 5.61 -2.39
C THR A 286 -8.25 7.13 -2.50
N ALA A 287 -8.99 7.59 -3.49
CA ALA A 287 -9.23 9.02 -3.70
C ALA A 287 -10.21 9.61 -2.66
N GLN A 288 -10.17 10.94 -2.56
CA GLN A 288 -11.18 11.67 -1.80
C GLN A 288 -12.54 11.64 -2.55
N PRO A 289 -13.66 11.55 -1.82
CA PRO A 289 -13.80 11.71 -0.38
C PRO A 289 -13.75 10.37 0.39
N ASP A 290 -13.68 9.23 -0.29
CA ASP A 290 -13.82 7.90 0.33
C ASP A 290 -12.73 7.62 1.37
N ALA A 291 -11.49 8.03 1.11
CA ALA A 291 -10.40 7.90 2.09
C ALA A 291 -10.73 8.65 3.40
N ALA A 292 -11.28 9.85 3.31
CA ALA A 292 -11.66 10.65 4.49
C ALA A 292 -12.91 10.08 5.18
N LEU A 293 -13.93 9.69 4.44
CA LEU A 293 -15.16 9.07 4.98
C LEU A 293 -14.86 7.75 5.69
N THR A 294 -14.02 6.91 5.09
CA THR A 294 -13.56 5.64 5.70
C THR A 294 -12.79 5.88 7.00
N LEU A 295 -11.85 6.83 7.02
CA LEU A 295 -11.13 7.17 8.25
C LEU A 295 -12.08 7.69 9.32
N PHE A 296 -13.03 8.56 8.95
CA PHE A 296 -14.01 9.12 9.86
C PHE A 296 -14.89 8.03 10.48
N ASP A 297 -15.48 7.16 9.67
CA ASP A 297 -16.27 6.01 10.12
C ASP A 297 -15.49 5.14 11.13
N LYS A 298 -14.28 4.72 10.78
CA LYS A 298 -13.46 3.87 11.64
C LYS A 298 -13.04 4.54 12.94
N ALA A 299 -12.81 5.86 12.92
CA ALA A 299 -12.49 6.64 14.12
C ALA A 299 -13.70 6.68 15.08
N LEU A 300 -14.90 6.95 14.56
CA LEU A 300 -16.13 6.96 15.36
C LEU A 300 -16.44 5.56 15.91
N ALA A 301 -16.32 4.52 15.10
CA ALA A 301 -16.51 3.13 15.52
C ALA A 301 -15.53 2.74 16.64
N SER A 302 -14.24 3.05 16.49
CA SER A 302 -13.21 2.74 17.49
C SER A 302 -13.50 3.42 18.83
N LEU A 303 -13.86 4.70 18.81
CA LEU A 303 -14.15 5.47 20.02
C LEU A 303 -15.45 5.02 20.70
N THR A 304 -16.46 4.66 19.90
CA THR A 304 -17.73 4.10 20.41
C THR A 304 -17.49 2.76 21.11
N MET A 305 -16.63 1.89 20.54
CA MET A 305 -16.25 0.63 21.16
C MET A 305 -15.45 0.85 22.46
N GLU A 306 -14.55 1.81 22.50
CA GLU A 306 -13.81 2.18 23.70
C GLU A 306 -14.77 2.66 24.82
N LYS A 307 -15.69 3.56 24.47
CA LYS A 307 -16.74 4.01 25.38
C LYS A 307 -17.55 2.83 25.93
N GLN A 308 -18.00 1.90 25.09
CA GLN A 308 -18.79 0.75 25.52
C GLN A 308 -18.01 -0.15 26.49
N ARG A 309 -16.71 -0.34 26.28
CA ARG A 309 -15.85 -1.08 27.23
C ARG A 309 -15.76 -0.39 28.59
N LEU A 310 -15.65 0.95 28.61
CA LEU A 310 -15.59 1.72 29.86
C LEU A 310 -16.92 1.69 30.61
N ILE A 311 -18.07 1.69 29.90
CA ILE A 311 -19.40 1.51 30.49
C ILE A 311 -19.52 0.11 31.09
N ASN A 312 -19.15 -0.94 30.38
CA ASN A 312 -19.24 -2.32 30.83
C ASN A 312 -18.35 -2.58 32.06
N ASN A 313 -17.22 -1.87 32.15
CA ASN A 313 -16.32 -1.93 33.31
C ASN A 313 -16.73 -0.98 34.44
N HIS A 314 -17.89 -0.34 34.35
CA HIS A 314 -18.41 0.61 35.34
C HIS A 314 -17.52 1.84 35.62
N VAL A 315 -16.69 2.23 34.63
CA VAL A 315 -15.76 3.37 34.76
C VAL A 315 -16.48 4.69 34.47
N ILE A 316 -17.45 4.68 33.54
CA ILE A 316 -18.18 5.90 33.10
C ILE A 316 -19.69 5.64 33.02
N ALA A 317 -20.47 6.73 33.11
CA ALA A 317 -21.91 6.68 32.90
C ALA A 317 -22.27 6.56 31.41
N PRO A 318 -23.33 5.83 31.02
CA PRO A 318 -23.77 5.68 29.63
C PRO A 318 -24.10 7.01 28.94
N SER A 319 -24.55 8.02 29.70
CA SER A 319 -24.93 9.34 29.18
C SER A 319 -23.74 10.22 28.77
N LEU A 320 -22.52 9.88 29.17
CA LEU A 320 -21.33 10.67 28.83
C LEU A 320 -21.03 10.55 27.34
N LYS A 321 -20.94 11.69 26.64
CA LYS A 321 -20.50 11.74 25.24
C LYS A 321 -18.99 11.95 25.19
N PHE A 322 -18.32 11.20 24.30
CA PHE A 322 -16.88 11.31 24.11
C PHE A 322 -16.55 12.30 23.01
N PRO A 323 -15.76 13.34 23.26
CA PRO A 323 -15.27 14.21 22.20
C PRO A 323 -14.24 13.45 21.34
N VAL A 324 -14.44 13.47 20.03
CA VAL A 324 -13.40 13.03 19.10
C VAL A 324 -12.28 14.05 19.12
N SER A 325 -11.04 13.61 19.29
CA SER A 325 -9.86 14.45 19.28
C SER A 325 -8.95 14.13 18.10
N GLU A 326 -8.06 15.04 17.76
CA GLU A 326 -7.00 14.82 16.77
C GLU A 326 -6.25 13.51 17.02
N ARG A 327 -5.89 13.24 18.28
CA ARG A 327 -5.18 12.01 18.67
C ARG A 327 -5.96 10.74 18.30
N HIS A 328 -7.29 10.74 18.43
CA HIS A 328 -8.12 9.59 18.05
C HIS A 328 -8.08 9.38 16.53
N ILE A 329 -8.20 10.45 15.75
CA ILE A 329 -8.11 10.38 14.30
C ILE A 329 -6.75 9.88 13.86
N HIS A 330 -5.67 10.48 14.36
CA HIS A 330 -4.30 10.07 14.08
C HIS A 330 -4.03 8.60 14.41
N ASN A 331 -4.42 8.14 15.61
CA ASN A 331 -4.23 6.74 16.02
C ASN A 331 -5.02 5.78 15.15
N THR A 332 -6.25 6.15 14.74
CA THR A 332 -7.07 5.32 13.85
C THR A 332 -6.45 5.25 12.46
N ALA A 333 -6.01 6.39 11.91
CA ALA A 333 -5.34 6.45 10.62
C ALA A 333 -4.09 5.55 10.59
N ARG A 334 -3.28 5.62 11.65
CA ARG A 334 -2.12 4.72 11.81
C ARG A 334 -2.51 3.24 11.87
N LYS A 335 -3.57 2.90 12.60
CA LYS A 335 -4.06 1.50 12.67
C LYS A 335 -4.56 1.01 11.31
N LEU A 336 -5.22 1.84 10.54
CA LEU A 336 -5.65 1.51 9.18
C LEU A 336 -4.47 1.29 8.24
N ALA A 337 -3.43 2.13 8.35
CA ALA A 337 -2.25 2.04 7.51
C ALA A 337 -1.34 0.85 7.86
N PHE A 338 -1.20 0.52 9.16
CA PHE A 338 -0.21 -0.43 9.66
C PHE A 338 -0.82 -1.70 10.28
N GLY A 339 -2.15 -1.82 10.30
CA GLY A 339 -2.86 -2.95 10.92
C GLY A 339 -2.66 -2.98 12.45
N SER A 340 -2.74 -4.18 13.02
CA SER A 340 -2.49 -4.41 14.46
C SER A 340 -1.00 -4.30 14.83
N GLN A 341 -0.12 -4.28 13.84
CA GLN A 341 1.31 -4.02 14.00
C GLN A 341 1.62 -2.52 13.95
N VAL A 342 0.79 -1.68 14.57
CA VAL A 342 1.24 -0.31 14.87
C VAL A 342 2.52 -0.48 15.68
N PRO A 343 3.69 -0.13 15.16
CA PRO A 343 4.90 -0.23 15.95
C PRO A 343 4.65 0.56 17.22
N ALA A 344 4.86 -0.06 18.37
CA ALA A 344 5.00 0.64 19.63
C ALA A 344 5.91 1.84 19.37
N SER A 345 5.75 2.93 20.14
CA SER A 345 6.71 4.04 20.10
C SER A 345 8.10 3.46 19.90
N ILE A 346 8.84 3.94 18.89
CA ILE A 346 10.22 3.46 18.66
C ILE A 346 10.90 3.50 20.01
N ASN A 347 11.36 2.36 20.50
CA ASN A 347 12.13 2.34 21.72
C ASN A 347 13.50 2.95 21.40
N THR A 348 13.59 4.28 21.58
CA THR A 348 14.80 5.03 21.28
C THR A 348 15.97 4.61 22.16
N ASP A 349 15.69 4.02 23.32
CA ASP A 349 16.73 3.55 24.23
C ASP A 349 17.31 2.21 23.72
N ASP A 350 16.47 1.26 23.31
CA ASP A 350 16.91 0.02 22.63
C ASP A 350 17.61 0.33 21.29
N ALA A 351 17.16 1.34 20.57
CA ALA A 351 17.85 1.78 19.35
C ALA A 351 19.22 2.38 19.68
N ARG A 352 19.35 3.16 20.76
CA ARG A 352 20.60 3.73 21.25
C ARG A 352 21.60 2.62 21.58
N ASP A 353 21.21 1.67 22.45
CA ASP A 353 22.06 0.57 22.89
C ASP A 353 22.63 -0.23 21.70
N LYS A 354 21.80 -0.43 20.67
CA LYS A 354 22.25 -1.10 19.45
C LYS A 354 23.15 -0.22 18.57
N LEU A 355 22.90 1.10 18.50
CA LEU A 355 23.71 2.03 17.73
C LEU A 355 25.09 2.25 18.37
N GLU A 356 25.20 2.21 19.69
CA GLU A 356 26.48 2.29 20.43
C GLU A 356 27.43 1.12 20.10
N THR A 357 26.90 0.05 19.48
CA THR A 357 27.75 -1.03 18.96
C THR A 357 28.45 -0.67 17.61
N LEU A 358 28.16 0.51 17.06
CA LEU A 358 28.86 1.06 15.89
C LEU A 358 30.04 1.91 16.34
N PHE A 359 31.09 1.27 16.77
CA PHE A 359 32.31 1.89 17.33
C PHE A 359 32.85 3.03 16.45
N GLY A 360 33.29 4.11 17.09
CA GLY A 360 33.85 5.29 16.42
C GLY A 360 32.81 6.20 15.74
N GLN A 361 31.51 5.94 15.89
CA GLN A 361 30.43 6.73 15.26
C GLN A 361 29.52 7.45 16.27
N ASP A 362 29.93 7.58 17.53
CA ASP A 362 29.12 8.14 18.63
C ASP A 362 28.59 9.54 18.31
N HIS A 363 29.35 10.35 17.59
CA HIS A 363 29.03 11.73 17.23
C HIS A 363 27.76 11.87 16.38
N ILE A 364 27.32 10.84 15.65
CA ILE A 364 26.13 10.88 14.81
C ILE A 364 24.92 10.17 15.45
N ILE A 365 25.09 9.39 16.51
CA ILE A 365 24.02 8.63 17.15
C ILE A 365 22.93 9.57 17.69
N GLU A 366 23.31 10.56 18.52
CA GLU A 366 22.34 11.51 19.08
C GLU A 366 21.61 12.36 18.04
N PRO A 367 22.29 12.95 17.03
CA PRO A 367 21.61 13.65 15.96
C PRO A 367 20.58 12.80 15.21
N VAL A 368 20.91 11.54 14.91
CA VAL A 368 20.00 10.60 14.23
C VAL A 368 18.80 10.27 15.12
N LEU A 369 19.03 9.93 16.39
CA LEU A 369 17.93 9.63 17.35
C LEU A 369 17.04 10.85 17.58
N THR A 370 17.63 12.06 17.64
CA THR A 370 16.88 13.32 17.77
C THR A 370 15.98 13.55 16.55
N ALA A 371 16.48 13.30 15.33
CA ALA A 371 15.67 13.41 14.12
C ALA A 371 14.47 12.45 14.15
N ILE A 372 14.68 11.21 14.62
CA ILE A 372 13.62 10.21 14.79
C ILE A 372 12.62 10.62 15.87
N LYS A 373 13.09 11.12 17.04
CA LYS A 373 12.23 11.58 18.13
C LYS A 373 11.32 12.73 17.71
N ARG A 374 11.83 13.69 16.95
CA ARG A 374 11.05 14.80 16.40
C ARG A 374 9.89 14.31 15.53
N GLU A 375 10.13 13.28 14.73
CA GLU A 375 9.10 12.65 13.92
C GLU A 375 8.05 11.89 14.73
N GLN A 376 8.46 11.24 15.81
CA GLN A 376 7.54 10.52 16.70
C GLN A 376 6.55 11.46 17.41
N LEU A 377 6.93 12.71 17.65
CA LEU A 377 6.03 13.70 18.24
C LEU A 377 4.81 13.97 17.36
N GLY A 378 4.91 13.74 16.02
CA GLY A 378 3.78 13.86 15.10
C GLY A 378 3.12 15.22 15.08
N ILE A 379 3.85 16.29 15.46
CA ILE A 379 3.32 17.66 15.57
C ILE A 379 2.97 18.23 14.20
N PHE A 380 3.72 17.83 13.17
CA PHE A 380 3.51 18.29 11.80
C PHE A 380 3.23 17.09 10.87
N PRO A 381 2.15 17.15 10.08
CA PRO A 381 1.89 16.12 9.07
C PRO A 381 2.99 16.11 8.02
N ARG A 382 3.51 14.92 7.72
CA ARG A 382 4.56 14.73 6.71
C ARG A 382 3.96 14.54 5.34
N THR A 383 4.37 15.38 4.42
CA THR A 383 4.08 15.22 2.97
C THR A 383 5.28 14.66 2.21
N LYS A 384 6.47 14.65 2.82
CA LYS A 384 7.73 14.19 2.23
C LYS A 384 8.43 13.17 3.13
N PRO A 385 9.25 12.24 2.58
CA PRO A 385 10.03 11.32 3.38
C PRO A 385 11.06 12.04 4.25
N LEU A 386 11.48 11.41 5.36
CA LEU A 386 12.78 11.76 5.96
C LEU A 386 13.88 11.34 4.99
N SER A 387 14.86 12.19 4.81
CA SER A 387 15.91 11.95 3.82
C SER A 387 17.27 12.31 4.35
N TRP A 388 18.17 11.32 4.38
CA TRP A 388 19.52 11.45 4.92
C TRP A 388 20.56 10.93 3.96
N VAL A 389 21.74 11.53 3.99
CA VAL A 389 22.93 11.00 3.32
C VAL A 389 23.89 10.50 4.38
N PHE A 390 24.32 9.26 4.28
CA PHE A 390 25.41 8.67 5.08
C PHE A 390 26.68 8.67 4.24
N ALA A 391 27.58 9.61 4.51
CA ALA A 391 28.81 9.82 3.76
C ALA A 391 30.04 9.34 4.54
N GLY A 392 30.96 8.64 3.89
CA GLY A 392 32.20 8.15 4.51
C GLY A 392 32.83 7.00 3.76
N SER A 393 33.99 6.53 4.23
CA SER A 393 34.71 5.43 3.63
C SER A 393 33.91 4.12 3.60
N SER A 394 34.39 3.14 2.86
CA SER A 394 33.80 1.81 2.88
C SER A 394 34.05 1.12 4.23
N GLY A 395 33.08 0.32 4.70
CA GLY A 395 33.26 -0.48 5.92
C GLY A 395 33.15 0.28 7.24
N VAL A 396 32.67 1.54 7.27
CA VAL A 396 32.52 2.34 8.49
C VAL A 396 31.19 2.16 9.21
N GLY A 397 30.29 1.29 8.72
CA GLY A 397 29.03 0.98 9.37
C GLY A 397 27.80 1.71 8.80
N LYS A 398 27.87 2.43 7.66
CA LYS A 398 26.73 3.16 7.06
C LYS A 398 25.47 2.30 6.86
N THR A 399 25.62 1.18 6.16
CA THR A 399 24.50 0.26 5.88
C THR A 399 24.04 -0.46 7.15
N GLU A 400 24.95 -0.74 8.08
CA GLU A 400 24.60 -1.37 9.36
C GLU A 400 23.79 -0.42 10.26
N MET A 401 24.16 0.85 10.33
CA MET A 401 23.34 1.87 11.00
C MET A 401 21.90 1.89 10.43
N ALA A 402 21.78 1.89 9.11
CA ALA A 402 20.46 1.87 8.47
C ALA A 402 19.65 0.59 8.80
N ARG A 403 20.29 -0.58 8.96
CA ARG A 403 19.64 -1.82 9.41
C ARG A 403 19.16 -1.73 10.85
N ILE A 404 20.01 -1.24 11.75
CA ILE A 404 19.64 -1.04 13.15
C ILE A 404 18.44 -0.11 13.26
N LEU A 405 18.46 1.02 12.54
CA LEU A 405 17.36 1.96 12.49
C LEU A 405 16.07 1.33 11.92
N SER A 406 16.17 0.56 10.84
CA SER A 406 15.03 -0.13 10.25
C SER A 406 14.36 -1.08 11.25
N ARG A 407 15.15 -1.91 11.91
CA ARG A 407 14.65 -2.86 12.93
C ARG A 407 14.01 -2.14 14.12
N ALA A 408 14.56 -0.99 14.53
CA ALA A 408 13.98 -0.19 15.59
C ALA A 408 12.67 0.51 15.17
N ILE A 409 12.52 0.88 13.89
CA ILE A 409 11.40 1.68 13.38
C ILE A 409 10.23 0.81 12.94
N ASN A 410 10.49 -0.28 12.22
CA ASN A 410 9.46 -1.13 11.61
C ASN A 410 9.56 -2.61 11.97
N GLY A 411 10.54 -3.01 12.79
CA GLY A 411 10.74 -4.40 13.23
C GLY A 411 11.41 -5.31 12.19
N GLY A 412 11.72 -4.81 11.00
CA GLY A 412 12.29 -5.57 9.87
C GLY A 412 13.55 -4.94 9.27
N ASP A 413 14.14 -5.64 8.32
CA ASP A 413 15.28 -5.12 7.57
C ASP A 413 14.86 -4.03 6.56
N PRO A 414 15.76 -3.10 6.19
CA PRO A 414 15.47 -2.06 5.22
C PRO A 414 15.33 -2.62 3.80
N ILE A 415 14.63 -1.90 2.95
CA ILE A 415 14.65 -2.11 1.51
C ILE A 415 16.00 -1.58 1.01
N ILE A 416 16.89 -2.46 0.55
CA ILE A 416 18.21 -2.06 0.02
C ILE A 416 18.14 -2.05 -1.50
N ILE A 417 18.49 -0.92 -2.09
CA ILE A 417 18.55 -0.70 -3.55
C ILE A 417 19.99 -0.31 -3.88
N ASN A 418 20.71 -1.20 -4.57
CA ASN A 418 22.11 -0.99 -4.88
C ASN A 418 22.26 -0.11 -6.12
N GLY A 419 22.87 1.06 -6.00
CA GLY A 419 23.11 2.00 -7.10
C GLY A 419 23.80 1.37 -8.32
N PRO A 420 24.85 0.53 -8.13
CA PRO A 420 25.52 -0.18 -9.23
C PRO A 420 24.63 -1.10 -10.08
N GLU A 421 23.48 -1.51 -9.61
CA GLU A 421 22.50 -2.29 -10.38
C GLU A 421 21.71 -1.42 -11.37
N TYR A 422 21.71 -0.10 -11.17
CA TYR A 422 20.93 0.88 -11.94
C TYR A 422 21.81 1.86 -12.71
N ILE A 423 22.79 1.33 -13.42
CA ILE A 423 23.76 2.13 -14.22
C ILE A 423 23.29 2.43 -15.64
N SER A 424 22.21 1.81 -16.09
CA SER A 424 21.62 2.06 -17.42
C SER A 424 20.13 2.40 -17.30
N PRO A 425 19.56 3.14 -18.27
CA PRO A 425 18.13 3.45 -18.30
C PRO A 425 17.24 2.19 -18.30
N GLU A 426 17.69 1.11 -18.95
CA GLU A 426 16.95 -0.14 -19.04
C GLU A 426 16.82 -0.84 -17.68
N SER A 427 17.85 -0.76 -16.83
CA SER A 427 17.83 -1.37 -15.50
C SER A 427 16.78 -0.73 -14.58
N ILE A 428 16.40 0.52 -14.83
CA ILE A 428 15.38 1.26 -14.07
C ILE A 428 14.00 0.60 -14.20
N THR A 429 13.72 -0.10 -15.31
CA THR A 429 12.48 -0.86 -15.47
C THR A 429 12.32 -1.97 -14.42
N GLY A 430 13.41 -2.48 -13.87
CA GLY A 430 13.40 -3.41 -12.74
C GLY A 430 12.82 -2.81 -11.46
N LEU A 431 12.94 -1.49 -11.27
CA LEU A 431 12.42 -0.76 -10.12
C LEU A 431 10.96 -0.32 -10.31
N ILE A 432 10.70 0.41 -11.41
CA ILE A 432 9.37 1.02 -11.66
C ILE A 432 8.45 0.15 -12.50
N GLY A 433 8.93 -0.93 -13.10
CA GLY A 433 8.21 -1.76 -14.06
C GLY A 433 8.39 -1.30 -15.50
N SER A 434 7.90 -2.08 -16.43
CA SER A 434 7.80 -1.72 -17.86
C SER A 434 6.41 -1.21 -18.19
N SER A 435 6.32 -0.30 -19.16
CA SER A 435 5.03 0.16 -19.68
C SER A 435 4.28 -0.99 -20.37
N ASP A 436 2.95 -0.94 -20.34
CA ASP A 436 2.11 -1.93 -20.98
C ASP A 436 2.42 -2.06 -22.46
N GLY A 437 2.51 -3.30 -22.96
CA GLY A 437 2.83 -3.60 -24.36
C GLY A 437 4.27 -4.05 -24.63
N TYR A 438 5.18 -3.98 -23.65
CA TYR A 438 6.52 -4.60 -23.78
C TYR A 438 6.52 -6.05 -23.31
N ILE A 439 7.31 -6.90 -23.96
CA ILE A 439 7.51 -8.30 -23.53
C ILE A 439 8.06 -8.30 -22.10
N GLY A 440 7.26 -8.82 -21.13
CA GLY A 440 7.60 -8.80 -19.70
C GLY A 440 6.79 -7.84 -18.83
N SER A 441 5.88 -7.01 -19.39
CA SER A 441 5.00 -6.12 -18.62
C SER A 441 4.09 -6.90 -17.64
N ASN A 442 3.72 -8.14 -17.98
CA ASN A 442 2.92 -9.04 -17.13
C ASN A 442 3.74 -9.93 -16.18
N SER A 443 5.04 -9.67 -16.02
CA SER A 443 5.83 -10.45 -15.07
C SER A 443 5.36 -10.18 -13.63
N LYS A 444 4.81 -11.20 -12.96
CA LYS A 444 4.45 -11.17 -11.52
C LYS A 444 5.69 -11.14 -10.59
N ARG A 445 6.84 -10.67 -11.09
CA ARG A 445 8.06 -10.58 -10.28
C ARG A 445 7.91 -9.42 -9.30
N ALA A 446 8.04 -9.70 -8.01
CA ALA A 446 8.03 -8.68 -6.97
C ALA A 446 9.11 -7.62 -7.24
N LYS A 447 8.76 -6.36 -7.13
CA LYS A 447 9.67 -5.22 -7.30
C LYS A 447 10.22 -4.79 -5.94
N PRO A 448 11.42 -4.21 -5.89
CA PRO A 448 12.03 -3.80 -4.62
C PRO A 448 11.16 -2.86 -3.78
N LEU A 449 10.35 -2.01 -4.41
CA LEU A 449 9.50 -1.03 -3.74
C LEU A 449 8.06 -1.52 -3.44
N ASP A 450 7.68 -2.74 -3.84
CA ASP A 450 6.35 -3.29 -3.57
C ASP A 450 5.99 -3.32 -2.06
N PRO A 451 6.93 -3.54 -1.11
CA PRO A 451 6.61 -3.47 0.31
C PRO A 451 6.05 -2.11 0.78
N LEU A 452 6.33 -1.00 0.07
CA LEU A 452 5.75 0.31 0.37
C LEU A 452 4.22 0.35 0.18
N ILE A 453 3.67 -0.49 -0.70
CA ILE A 453 2.23 -0.55 -0.96
C ILE A 453 1.49 -1.05 0.29
N SER A 454 2.05 -2.06 0.95
CA SER A 454 1.45 -2.67 2.15
C SER A 454 1.84 -1.96 3.45
N ASN A 455 3.03 -1.37 3.49
CA ASN A 455 3.54 -0.64 4.65
C ASN A 455 4.38 0.56 4.20
N PRO A 456 3.80 1.78 4.17
CA PRO A 456 4.52 2.99 3.73
C PRO A 456 5.62 3.43 4.70
N ARG A 457 5.67 2.90 5.93
CA ARG A 457 6.69 3.22 6.92
C ARG A 457 7.91 2.31 6.78
N GLN A 458 8.61 2.41 5.65
CA GLN A 458 9.81 1.65 5.35
C GLN A 458 11.07 2.51 5.50
N VAL A 459 12.17 1.86 5.84
CA VAL A 459 13.51 2.42 5.66
C VAL A 459 14.05 1.91 4.33
N ILE A 460 14.39 2.83 3.44
CA ILE A 460 14.90 2.56 2.10
C ILE A 460 16.34 3.02 2.06
N VAL A 461 17.25 2.11 1.73
CA VAL A 461 18.68 2.38 1.59
C VAL A 461 19.04 2.41 0.11
N LEU A 462 19.48 3.55 -0.37
CA LEU A 462 20.08 3.72 -1.70
C LEU A 462 21.59 3.55 -1.54
N ASP A 463 22.07 2.32 -1.70
CA ASP A 463 23.46 1.99 -1.43
C ASP A 463 24.35 2.36 -2.63
N GLU A 464 25.49 3.00 -2.37
CA GLU A 464 26.43 3.55 -3.38
C GLU A 464 25.70 4.42 -4.42
N PHE A 465 24.85 5.36 -3.94
CA PHE A 465 23.94 6.14 -4.77
C PHE A 465 24.65 6.98 -5.85
N GLU A 466 25.92 7.39 -5.61
CA GLU A 466 26.76 8.08 -6.58
C GLU A 466 27.07 7.26 -7.85
N LYS A 467 26.96 5.94 -7.78
CA LYS A 467 27.24 5.06 -8.91
C LYS A 467 26.05 4.81 -9.82
N SER A 468 24.86 5.28 -9.43
CA SER A 468 23.64 5.07 -10.20
C SER A 468 23.54 6.02 -11.39
N HIS A 469 22.73 5.63 -12.39
CA HIS A 469 22.45 6.47 -13.56
C HIS A 469 21.72 7.76 -13.15
N PRO A 470 21.99 8.92 -13.78
CA PRO A 470 21.31 10.19 -13.47
C PRO A 470 19.78 10.11 -13.52
N HIS A 471 19.20 9.33 -14.41
CA HIS A 471 17.75 9.12 -14.49
C HIS A 471 17.19 8.41 -13.23
N PHE A 472 17.93 7.46 -12.68
CA PHE A 472 17.57 6.83 -11.40
C PHE A 472 17.59 7.86 -10.26
N GLN A 473 18.59 8.73 -10.22
CA GLN A 473 18.67 9.82 -9.23
C GLN A 473 17.49 10.79 -9.37
N GLN A 474 17.07 11.10 -10.61
CA GLN A 474 15.90 11.96 -10.88
C GLN A 474 14.58 11.37 -10.36
N LEU A 475 14.39 10.05 -10.44
CA LEU A 475 13.20 9.39 -9.89
C LEU A 475 13.11 9.58 -8.37
N PHE A 476 14.23 9.43 -7.67
CA PHE A 476 14.25 9.67 -6.22
C PHE A 476 14.17 11.16 -5.87
N MET A 477 14.64 12.07 -6.73
CA MET A 477 14.38 13.51 -6.54
C MET A 477 12.89 13.82 -6.48
N ALA A 478 12.07 13.23 -7.37
CA ALA A 478 10.62 13.39 -7.34
C ALA A 478 10.04 12.88 -6.02
N ALA A 479 10.44 11.69 -5.55
CA ALA A 479 10.00 11.14 -4.26
C ALA A 479 10.38 12.04 -3.08
N LEU A 480 11.58 12.65 -3.10
CA LEU A 480 12.05 13.56 -2.07
C LEU A 480 11.30 14.91 -2.09
N ASP A 481 10.85 15.37 -3.25
CA ASP A 481 10.16 16.65 -3.41
C ASP A 481 8.66 16.57 -3.13
N THR A 482 8.00 15.57 -3.67
CA THR A 482 6.53 15.44 -3.63
C THR A 482 6.05 14.38 -2.65
N GLY A 483 6.96 13.52 -2.15
CA GLY A 483 6.60 12.36 -1.34
C GLY A 483 5.98 11.22 -2.13
N THR A 484 5.99 11.29 -3.48
CA THR A 484 5.37 10.29 -4.34
C THR A 484 6.25 9.92 -5.52
N MET A 485 6.09 8.71 -6.05
CA MET A 485 6.76 8.22 -7.26
C MET A 485 5.77 7.47 -8.14
N ALA A 486 5.67 7.86 -9.41
CA ALA A 486 4.84 7.16 -10.38
C ALA A 486 5.56 5.90 -10.89
N MET A 487 4.86 4.77 -10.86
CA MET A 487 5.30 3.50 -11.44
C MET A 487 4.87 3.40 -12.91
N ALA A 488 5.53 2.57 -13.70
CA ALA A 488 5.23 2.42 -15.13
C ALA A 488 3.81 1.90 -15.41
N ASN A 489 3.21 1.16 -14.48
CA ASN A 489 1.82 0.70 -14.55
C ASN A 489 0.78 1.76 -14.15
N GLY A 490 1.20 3.01 -13.89
CA GLY A 490 0.32 4.11 -13.48
C GLY A 490 0.00 4.14 -11.98
N THR A 491 0.45 3.18 -11.18
CA THR A 491 0.33 3.22 -9.72
C THR A 491 1.27 4.29 -9.16
N THR A 492 0.84 5.04 -8.17
CA THR A 492 1.68 6.01 -7.46
C THR A 492 2.05 5.46 -6.09
N LEU A 493 3.35 5.36 -5.80
CA LEU A 493 3.85 4.98 -4.49
C LEU A 493 3.96 6.20 -3.59
N ASN A 494 3.54 6.06 -2.33
CA ASN A 494 3.62 7.11 -1.31
C ASN A 494 4.85 6.88 -0.40
N PHE A 495 5.77 7.83 -0.40
CA PHE A 495 7.00 7.85 0.41
C PHE A 495 6.89 8.74 1.64
N SER A 496 5.78 9.45 1.85
CA SER A 496 5.68 10.47 2.93
C SER A 496 6.02 9.92 4.31
N GLN A 497 5.76 8.64 4.57
CA GLN A 497 6.08 7.97 5.83
C GLN A 497 7.42 7.22 5.82
N ALA A 498 8.07 7.11 4.67
CA ALA A 498 9.34 6.41 4.53
C ALA A 498 10.52 7.24 5.08
N ILE A 499 11.63 6.54 5.34
CA ILE A 499 12.94 7.15 5.60
C ILE A 499 13.86 6.71 4.46
N ILE A 500 14.36 7.64 3.69
CA ILE A 500 15.29 7.39 2.58
C ILE A 500 16.70 7.71 3.06
N ILE A 501 17.58 6.73 3.03
CA ILE A 501 18.98 6.86 3.41
C ILE A 501 19.85 6.57 2.19
N ALA A 502 20.49 7.58 1.63
CA ALA A 502 21.48 7.38 0.58
C ALA A 502 22.87 7.15 1.22
N THR A 503 23.50 6.03 0.93
CA THR A 503 24.90 5.82 1.32
C THR A 503 25.82 6.23 0.19
N THR A 504 26.98 6.78 0.53
CA THR A 504 27.97 7.22 -0.46
C THR A 504 29.39 7.14 0.06
N ASN A 505 30.33 6.89 -0.85
CA ASN A 505 31.76 7.02 -0.62
C ASN A 505 32.30 8.34 -1.19
N ALA A 506 31.44 9.23 -1.69
CA ALA A 506 31.83 10.57 -2.14
C ALA A 506 32.55 11.33 -1.01
N ALA A 507 33.54 12.13 -1.39
CA ALA A 507 34.36 12.91 -0.48
C ALA A 507 35.13 12.10 0.60
N ARG A 508 35.25 10.77 0.46
CA ARG A 508 35.92 9.86 1.42
C ARG A 508 37.30 10.34 1.86
N ASP A 509 38.06 11.00 0.96
CA ASP A 509 39.43 11.46 1.22
C ASP A 509 39.49 12.73 2.06
N LYS A 510 38.36 13.41 2.27
CA LYS A 510 38.25 14.67 2.98
C LYS A 510 37.44 14.57 4.28
N ILE A 511 36.62 13.55 4.43
CA ILE A 511 35.88 13.25 5.65
C ILE A 511 36.77 12.39 6.56
N GLY A 512 37.00 12.82 7.82
CA GLY A 512 37.73 12.06 8.84
C GLY A 512 39.26 12.11 8.73
N ARG A 513 39.82 13.04 7.97
CA ARG A 513 41.25 13.38 8.10
C ARG A 513 41.40 14.52 9.10
N ASP A 514 42.06 14.27 10.20
CA ASP A 514 42.71 15.33 10.96
C ASP A 514 43.70 16.02 10.02
N SER A 515 43.39 17.23 9.61
CA SER A 515 44.32 18.01 8.77
C SER A 515 45.51 18.43 9.62
N PHE A 516 46.57 17.63 9.56
CA PHE A 516 47.91 18.09 9.92
C PHE A 516 48.34 19.15 8.89
N GLY A 517 48.27 20.44 9.25
CA GLY A 517 48.90 21.52 8.50
C GLY A 517 48.04 22.77 8.27
N PHE A 518 48.32 23.80 9.04
CA PHE A 518 48.15 25.24 8.74
C PHE A 518 46.76 25.77 8.29
N ASP A 519 45.69 25.42 9.01
CA ASP A 519 44.54 26.31 9.16
C ASP A 519 43.89 26.00 10.50
N SER A 520 44.28 26.76 11.51
CA SER A 520 44.01 26.50 12.93
C SER A 520 42.59 26.82 13.40
N ASP A 521 41.66 27.23 12.54
CA ASP A 521 40.37 27.70 12.99
C ASP A 521 39.15 26.85 12.64
N ASN A 522 39.24 25.75 11.85
CA ASN A 522 37.98 25.02 11.49
C ASN A 522 38.11 23.52 11.16
N SER A 523 39.22 22.83 11.45
CA SER A 523 39.43 21.44 10.98
C SER A 523 38.80 20.33 11.83
N GLY A 524 38.33 20.64 13.05
CA GLY A 524 37.72 19.67 13.96
C GLY A 524 36.17 19.51 13.80
N VAL A 525 35.53 20.31 12.95
CA VAL A 525 34.07 20.47 12.97
C VAL A 525 33.33 19.37 12.20
N LEU A 526 33.91 18.76 11.17
CA LEU A 526 33.20 17.83 10.30
C LEU A 526 32.95 16.43 10.90
N GLY A 527 33.72 16.04 11.92
CA GLY A 527 33.55 14.78 12.65
C GLY A 527 32.90 14.93 14.03
N SER A 528 32.35 16.07 14.37
CA SER A 528 31.71 16.32 15.66
C SER A 528 30.18 16.19 15.59
N ALA A 529 29.54 15.91 16.73
CA ALA A 529 28.07 15.89 16.83
C ALA A 529 27.42 17.21 16.38
N GLN A 530 28.13 18.32 16.49
CA GLN A 530 27.69 19.65 16.04
C GLN A 530 27.63 19.74 14.51
N ALA A 531 28.48 19.02 13.77
CA ALA A 531 28.46 19.03 12.31
C ALA A 531 27.17 18.48 11.69
N ALA A 532 26.50 17.57 12.38
CA ALA A 532 25.23 17.02 11.93
C ALA A 532 24.07 18.02 11.99
N THR A 533 24.18 19.04 12.85
CA THR A 533 23.11 20.03 13.11
C THR A 533 23.50 21.46 12.73
N ASP A 534 24.79 21.74 12.49
CA ASP A 534 25.29 23.04 12.09
C ASP A 534 25.08 23.29 10.58
N PRO A 535 24.28 24.31 10.19
CA PRO A 535 24.04 24.62 8.79
C PRO A 535 25.32 24.88 7.97
N ARG A 536 26.35 25.47 8.57
CA ARG A 536 27.64 25.74 7.87
C ARG A 536 28.39 24.46 7.57
N ALA A 537 28.40 23.51 8.50
CA ALA A 537 29.00 22.21 8.30
C ALA A 537 28.25 21.40 7.23
N GLN A 538 26.92 21.47 7.23
CA GLN A 538 26.08 20.83 6.20
C GLN A 538 26.36 21.40 4.80
N GLU A 539 26.45 22.72 4.64
CA GLU A 539 26.80 23.37 3.37
C GLU A 539 28.21 22.99 2.89
N ARG A 540 29.15 22.87 3.80
CA ARG A 540 30.53 22.43 3.49
C ARG A 540 30.54 20.98 3.01
N LEU A 541 29.79 20.08 3.66
CA LEU A 541 29.63 18.69 3.23
C LEU A 541 29.02 18.61 1.83
N LYS A 542 27.94 19.36 1.57
CA LYS A 542 27.34 19.45 0.22
C LYS A 542 28.34 19.92 -0.83
N SER A 543 29.11 20.96 -0.53
CA SER A 543 30.14 21.46 -1.42
C SER A 543 31.22 20.41 -1.72
N LEU A 544 31.63 19.60 -0.74
CA LEU A 544 32.58 18.52 -0.93
C LEU A 544 32.05 17.41 -1.82
N MET A 545 30.74 17.14 -1.75
CA MET A 545 30.07 16.08 -2.51
C MET A 545 29.56 16.53 -3.88
N SER A 546 29.57 17.83 -4.19
CA SER A 546 29.06 18.40 -5.44
C SER A 546 29.78 17.92 -6.71
N LYS A 547 30.94 17.25 -6.57
CA LYS A 547 31.66 16.61 -7.68
C LYS A 547 31.01 15.30 -8.13
N ASP A 548 30.38 14.59 -7.19
CA ASP A 548 29.83 13.25 -7.40
C ASP A 548 28.30 13.28 -7.52
N PHE A 549 27.65 14.35 -7.04
CA PHE A 549 26.21 14.52 -7.07
C PHE A 549 25.78 15.89 -7.60
N PRO A 550 24.66 15.99 -8.31
CA PRO A 550 24.04 17.28 -8.60
C PRO A 550 23.70 18.04 -7.30
N VAL A 551 24.04 19.32 -7.26
CA VAL A 551 23.74 20.19 -6.08
C VAL A 551 22.25 20.21 -5.75
N GLU A 552 21.41 20.17 -6.78
CA GLU A 552 19.95 20.11 -6.63
C GLU A 552 19.51 18.88 -5.84
N LEU A 553 20.08 17.72 -6.11
CA LEU A 553 19.79 16.48 -5.40
C LEU A 553 20.22 16.57 -3.93
N LEU A 554 21.43 17.07 -3.67
CA LEU A 554 21.95 17.23 -2.31
C LEU A 554 21.09 18.17 -1.46
N ASN A 555 20.48 19.19 -2.08
CA ASN A 555 19.61 20.14 -1.39
C ASN A 555 18.25 19.55 -0.99
N ARG A 556 17.88 18.38 -1.50
CA ARG A 556 16.64 17.69 -1.14
C ARG A 556 16.80 16.78 0.06
N PHE A 557 18.04 16.42 0.39
CA PHE A 557 18.31 15.70 1.63
C PHE A 557 18.30 16.65 2.83
N GLN A 558 17.62 16.24 3.89
CA GLN A 558 17.48 17.05 5.10
C GLN A 558 18.77 17.14 5.90
N ASN A 559 19.50 16.00 6.02
CA ASN A 559 20.74 15.93 6.77
C ASN A 559 21.78 15.08 6.04
N ILE A 560 23.04 15.46 6.16
CA ILE A 560 24.20 14.67 5.74
C ILE A 560 24.96 14.29 7.00
N PHE A 561 25.09 12.99 7.27
CA PHE A 561 25.85 12.46 8.39
C PHE A 561 27.20 11.93 7.88
N ALA A 562 28.26 12.53 8.37
CA ALA A 562 29.62 12.16 8.04
C ALA A 562 30.12 11.07 8.99
N PHE A 563 30.45 9.90 8.45
CA PHE A 563 31.02 8.78 9.21
C PHE A 563 32.53 8.90 9.31
N ASN A 564 33.05 8.76 10.51
CA ASN A 564 34.46 8.74 10.76
C ASN A 564 35.12 7.51 10.15
N ARG A 565 36.41 7.64 9.78
CA ARG A 565 37.22 6.47 9.40
C ARG A 565 37.47 5.61 10.64
N ILE A 566 37.53 4.32 10.44
CA ILE A 566 37.95 3.37 11.46
C ILE A 566 39.48 3.39 11.51
N ASP A 567 40.01 3.62 12.69
CA ASP A 567 41.45 3.46 12.98
C ASP A 567 41.74 2.08 13.57
N ALA A 568 43.02 1.79 13.82
CA ALA A 568 43.44 0.50 14.36
C ALA A 568 42.87 0.24 15.77
N GLY A 569 42.73 1.29 16.59
CA GLY A 569 42.15 1.19 17.93
C GLY A 569 40.67 0.81 17.89
N THR A 570 39.87 1.54 17.09
CA THR A 570 38.48 1.23 16.84
C THR A 570 38.28 -0.15 16.21
N TYR A 571 39.16 -0.55 15.29
CA TYR A 571 39.13 -1.88 14.69
C TYR A 571 39.35 -2.99 15.73
N ARG A 572 40.26 -2.77 16.69
CA ARG A 572 40.49 -3.67 17.82
C ARG A 572 39.24 -3.87 18.65
N GLU A 573 38.54 -2.78 19.00
CA GLU A 573 37.27 -2.83 19.75
C GLU A 573 36.18 -3.59 18.97
N ILE A 574 36.14 -3.42 17.65
CA ILE A 574 35.19 -4.16 16.78
C ILE A 574 35.50 -5.66 16.79
N LEU A 575 36.80 -6.06 16.72
CA LEU A 575 37.18 -7.46 16.76
C LEU A 575 36.81 -8.11 18.09
N ASP A 576 37.07 -7.43 19.21
CA ASP A 576 36.72 -7.93 20.54
C ASP A 576 35.19 -8.14 20.69
N ASN A 577 34.41 -7.15 20.32
CA ASN A 577 32.93 -7.27 20.36
C ASN A 577 32.40 -8.37 19.42
N LEU A 578 32.97 -8.52 18.24
CA LEU A 578 32.60 -9.58 17.30
C LEU A 578 32.96 -10.96 17.84
N TYR A 579 34.09 -11.08 18.52
CA TYR A 579 34.49 -12.33 19.16
C TYR A 579 33.49 -12.78 20.21
N GLN A 580 33.10 -11.88 21.13
CA GLN A 580 32.09 -12.19 22.15
C GLN A 580 30.76 -12.65 21.52
N ARG A 581 30.26 -11.89 20.55
CA ARG A 581 29.00 -12.23 19.86
C ARG A 581 29.05 -13.57 19.12
N ARG A 582 30.16 -13.84 18.41
CA ARG A 582 30.32 -15.09 17.66
C ARG A 582 30.53 -16.29 18.58
N ARG A 583 31.31 -16.11 19.63
CA ARG A 583 31.48 -17.10 20.69
C ARG A 583 30.12 -17.51 21.28
N ASP A 584 29.33 -16.54 21.72
CA ASP A 584 28.02 -16.79 22.31
C ASP A 584 27.09 -17.51 21.34
N ALA A 585 27.07 -17.12 20.07
CA ALA A 585 26.29 -17.79 19.04
C ALA A 585 26.72 -19.24 18.80
N VAL A 586 28.04 -19.51 18.79
CA VAL A 586 28.60 -20.87 18.67
C VAL A 586 28.23 -21.71 19.89
N LEU A 587 28.38 -21.16 21.09
CA LEU A 587 28.09 -21.90 22.33
C LEU A 587 26.60 -22.16 22.54
N LEU A 588 25.74 -21.29 22.03
CA LEU A 588 24.29 -21.51 22.05
C LEU A 588 23.90 -22.74 21.22
N SER A 589 24.53 -22.91 20.06
CA SER A 589 24.27 -24.04 19.16
C SER A 589 25.12 -25.29 19.48
N HIS A 590 26.30 -25.11 20.03
CA HIS A 590 27.28 -26.16 20.30
C HIS A 590 27.94 -25.99 21.68
N PRO A 591 27.22 -26.24 22.81
CA PRO A 591 27.73 -25.99 24.16
C PRO A 591 29.00 -26.75 24.51
N HIS A 592 29.26 -27.87 23.83
CA HIS A 592 30.45 -28.71 24.07
C HIS A 592 31.78 -28.07 23.73
N TYR A 593 31.78 -26.98 22.94
CA TYR A 593 32.98 -26.22 22.62
C TYR A 593 33.38 -25.16 23.67
N ALA A 594 32.62 -25.06 24.77
CA ALA A 594 32.90 -24.06 25.81
C ALA A 594 34.28 -24.15 26.44
N ALA A 595 34.88 -25.37 26.48
CA ALA A 595 36.24 -25.57 26.99
C ALA A 595 37.36 -25.20 25.99
N GLN A 596 37.03 -25.09 24.68
CA GLN A 596 37.96 -24.83 23.60
C GLN A 596 37.99 -23.36 23.18
N ILE A 597 36.86 -22.64 23.36
CA ILE A 597 36.75 -21.23 22.99
C ILE A 597 36.83 -20.40 24.29
N PRO A 598 37.94 -19.68 24.54
CA PRO A 598 38.11 -18.83 25.73
C PRO A 598 36.97 -17.83 25.95
N ALA A 599 36.79 -17.38 27.20
CA ALA A 599 35.77 -16.35 27.50
C ALA A 599 36.12 -15.04 26.80
N ASP A 600 37.40 -14.66 26.83
CA ASP A 600 37.94 -13.45 26.22
C ASP A 600 39.09 -13.82 25.31
N ILE A 601 39.30 -13.07 24.26
CA ILE A 601 40.47 -13.15 23.40
C ILE A 601 41.63 -12.44 24.10
N ASP A 602 42.80 -13.04 24.13
CA ASP A 602 43.97 -12.41 24.78
C ASP A 602 44.43 -11.18 23.99
N SER A 603 45.01 -10.22 24.73
CA SER A 603 45.44 -8.92 24.17
C SER A 603 46.48 -9.07 23.05
N ASP A 604 47.41 -9.97 23.20
CA ASP A 604 48.52 -10.16 22.23
C ASP A 604 47.97 -10.76 20.92
N THR A 605 47.05 -11.74 21.01
CA THR A 605 46.35 -12.31 19.85
C THR A 605 45.51 -11.27 19.16
N LEU A 606 44.78 -10.44 19.93
CA LEU A 606 43.93 -9.38 19.37
C LEU A 606 44.77 -8.34 18.62
N ASP A 607 45.90 -7.91 19.20
CA ASP A 607 46.83 -6.95 18.57
C ASP A 607 47.48 -7.56 17.31
N GLN A 608 47.83 -8.83 17.31
CA GLN A 608 48.32 -9.53 16.13
C GLN A 608 47.26 -9.63 15.01
N LEU A 609 46.01 -9.88 15.36
CA LEU A 609 44.90 -9.88 14.39
C LEU A 609 44.73 -8.48 13.78
N VAL A 610 44.82 -7.42 14.58
CA VAL A 610 44.76 -6.03 14.06
C VAL A 610 45.92 -5.78 13.10
N GLU A 611 47.17 -6.08 13.46
CA GLU A 611 48.32 -5.86 12.61
C GLU A 611 48.23 -6.61 11.27
N THR A 612 47.68 -7.82 11.28
CA THR A 612 47.63 -8.67 10.09
C THR A 612 46.44 -8.39 9.17
N THR A 613 45.31 -7.92 9.71
CA THR A 613 44.05 -7.85 8.95
C THR A 613 43.48 -6.44 8.79
N PHE A 614 43.93 -5.46 9.59
CA PHE A 614 43.46 -4.09 9.46
C PHE A 614 44.03 -3.42 8.21
N ILE A 615 43.13 -2.96 7.36
CA ILE A 615 43.43 -2.12 6.18
C ILE A 615 42.51 -0.91 6.22
N SER A 616 43.09 0.27 6.38
CA SER A 616 42.36 1.53 6.54
C SER A 616 41.29 1.79 5.45
N ASP A 617 41.53 1.37 4.21
CA ASP A 617 40.61 1.56 3.09
C ASP A 617 39.42 0.60 3.11
N PHE A 618 39.51 -0.52 3.81
CA PHE A 618 38.44 -1.51 3.94
C PHE A 618 37.63 -1.38 5.23
N GLY A 619 38.10 -0.58 6.18
CA GLY A 619 37.45 -0.37 7.47
C GLY A 619 37.22 -1.68 8.22
N ALA A 620 36.00 -1.89 8.74
CA ALA A 620 35.62 -3.09 9.49
C ALA A 620 35.21 -4.30 8.61
N ARG A 621 35.25 -4.21 7.28
CA ARG A 621 34.82 -5.34 6.42
C ARG A 621 35.55 -6.67 6.70
N PRO A 622 36.86 -6.70 6.94
CA PRO A 622 37.57 -7.96 7.22
C PRO A 622 37.23 -8.56 8.59
N ALA A 623 36.80 -7.74 9.56
CA ALA A 623 36.69 -8.12 10.97
C ALA A 623 35.86 -9.38 11.23
N ALA A 624 34.72 -9.50 10.60
CA ALA A 624 33.83 -10.66 10.81
C ALA A 624 34.48 -11.96 10.38
N ARG A 625 35.15 -11.97 9.20
CA ARG A 625 35.85 -13.14 8.70
C ARG A 625 37.10 -13.45 9.54
N THR A 626 37.84 -12.44 9.96
CA THR A 626 39.01 -12.58 10.84
C THR A 626 38.62 -13.32 12.12
N ILE A 627 37.52 -12.95 12.75
CA ILE A 627 37.05 -13.61 13.98
C ILE A 627 36.51 -15.01 13.70
N GLU A 628 35.80 -15.23 12.59
CA GLU A 628 35.32 -16.57 12.20
C GLU A 628 36.47 -17.52 11.96
N ASP A 629 37.51 -17.09 11.22
CA ASP A 629 38.72 -17.88 10.96
C ASP A 629 39.49 -18.15 12.27
N HIS A 630 39.58 -17.16 13.18
CA HIS A 630 40.22 -17.33 14.49
C HIS A 630 39.47 -18.36 15.35
N ILE A 631 38.13 -18.25 15.51
CA ILE A 631 37.35 -19.22 16.28
C ILE A 631 37.44 -20.61 15.64
N ALA A 632 37.41 -20.72 14.33
CA ALA A 632 37.60 -22.00 13.65
C ALA A 632 38.96 -22.62 13.94
N SER A 633 40.02 -21.83 14.02
CA SER A 633 41.39 -22.31 14.35
C SER A 633 41.51 -22.85 15.79
N LEU A 634 40.67 -22.36 16.72
CA LEU A 634 40.61 -22.87 18.11
C LEU A 634 39.90 -24.23 18.21
N LEU A 635 39.12 -24.58 17.20
CA LEU A 635 38.32 -25.81 17.16
C LEU A 635 38.97 -26.94 16.34
N MET A 636 40.01 -26.60 15.56
CA MET A 636 40.80 -27.57 14.77
C MET A 636 41.98 -28.10 15.57
#